data_e7c0569e79c334462ef4fa025f4d9070
#
_entry.id   e7c0569e79c334462ef4fa025f4d9070
#
_cell.length_a   1.000
_cell.length_b   1.000
_cell.length_c   1.000
_cell.angle_alpha   90.00
_cell.angle_beta   90.00
_cell.angle_gamma   90.00
#
_symmetry.space_group_name_H-M   'P 1'
#
loop_
_entity.id
_entity.type
_entity.pdbx_description
1 polymer ?
#
loop_
_entity_poly.entity_id
_entity_poly.type
_entity_poly.pdbx_seq_one_letter_code
_entity_poly.pdbx_strand_id
1 'polypeptide(L)'
;MQPFLKISYPELRFIRNISFEGMNRIETLEYPVTALREMLLNALVHRNYMGAPTQIRVYDNKLSVWNHGSLPEGITLDKLTKPHSSYPRNPVLAEACFRGGYIDSWGSGIMKIVDSCKFAGLPMPIMEEDGGGFIVRLFKDQYSLEELKRFGLSDRQIDAVLFFKQKGSVTTAEYVNRYDIAERTTRNDLNSLVDNKVLIREGETNTAKYVFVFNS
;
A
#
# COMPACT_ATOMS: atom_id res chain seq x y z
N MET A 1 13.39 25.44 12.52
CA MET A 1 14.10 24.85 11.38
C MET A 1 13.05 24.32 10.43
N GLN A 2 12.80 24.98 9.29
CA GLN A 2 11.72 24.56 8.38
C GLN A 2 12.18 23.36 7.56
N PRO A 3 11.32 22.36 7.31
CA PRO A 3 11.71 21.15 6.58
C PRO A 3 12.01 21.49 5.12
N PHE A 4 13.12 20.98 4.62
CA PHE A 4 13.64 21.16 3.26
C PHE A 4 12.78 20.50 2.16
N LEU A 5 11.80 19.70 2.51
CA LEU A 5 10.78 19.14 1.62
C LEU A 5 9.46 19.90 1.83
N LYS A 6 9.34 21.06 1.25
CA LYS A 6 8.04 21.67 0.98
C LYS A 6 7.48 20.95 -0.26
N ILE A 7 6.81 19.82 -0.06
CA ILE A 7 5.88 19.31 -1.08
C ILE A 7 4.84 20.42 -1.20
N SER A 8 4.71 21.02 -2.38
CA SER A 8 3.80 22.15 -2.55
C SER A 8 2.36 21.67 -2.29
N TYR A 9 1.61 22.41 -1.52
CA TYR A 9 0.24 22.08 -1.08
C TYR A 9 -0.75 21.71 -2.20
N PRO A 10 -0.65 22.24 -3.45
CA PRO A 10 -1.58 21.87 -4.52
C PRO A 10 -1.52 20.39 -4.92
N GLU A 11 -0.33 19.78 -4.93
CA GLU A 11 -0.15 18.40 -5.39
C GLU A 11 -0.61 17.36 -4.36
N LEU A 12 -0.63 17.74 -3.07
CA LEU A 12 -1.18 16.92 -2.00
C LEU A 12 -2.72 16.88 -1.97
N ARG A 13 -3.42 17.73 -2.73
CA ARG A 13 -4.88 17.72 -2.79
C ARG A 13 -5.45 16.41 -3.33
N PHE A 14 -4.72 15.74 -4.20
CA PHE A 14 -5.14 14.49 -4.83
C PHE A 14 -4.97 13.26 -3.93
N ILE A 15 -4.35 13.40 -2.76
CA ILE A 15 -4.08 12.29 -1.85
C ILE A 15 -4.63 12.56 -0.43
N ARG A 16 -5.68 13.38 -0.33
CA ARG A 16 -6.31 13.76 0.95
C ARG A 16 -7.76 13.40 0.99
N ASN A 17 -8.16 12.78 2.08
CA ASN A 17 -9.56 12.67 2.47
C ASN A 17 -9.93 13.88 3.33
N ILE A 18 -11.08 14.46 3.04
CA ILE A 18 -11.66 15.56 3.81
C ILE A 18 -12.87 15.01 4.55
N SER A 19 -12.85 15.09 5.86
CA SER A 19 -13.97 14.76 6.73
C SER A 19 -14.31 15.94 7.65
N PHE A 20 -15.45 15.86 8.34
CA PHE A 20 -15.87 16.89 9.29
C PHE A 20 -16.23 16.23 10.62
N GLU A 21 -15.68 16.76 11.71
CA GLU A 21 -16.14 16.48 13.07
C GLU A 21 -16.82 17.74 13.62
N GLY A 22 -18.14 17.72 13.65
CA GLY A 22 -18.94 18.91 13.93
C GLY A 22 -18.67 19.99 12.88
N MET A 23 -18.17 21.15 13.31
CA MET A 23 -17.79 22.29 12.42
C MET A 23 -16.30 22.26 12.00
N ASN A 24 -15.53 21.31 12.53
CA ASN A 24 -14.10 21.23 12.24
C ASN A 24 -13.85 20.39 11.00
N ARG A 25 -13.14 20.96 10.02
CA ARG A 25 -12.63 20.23 8.86
C ARG A 25 -11.38 19.45 9.25
N ILE A 26 -11.42 18.13 9.00
CA ILE A 26 -10.28 17.23 9.21
C ILE A 26 -9.75 16.81 7.84
N GLU A 27 -8.46 16.98 7.63
CA GLU A 27 -7.77 16.50 6.44
C GLU A 27 -6.85 15.35 6.82
N THR A 28 -7.09 14.17 6.27
CA THR A 28 -6.24 12.99 6.43
C THR A 28 -5.64 12.61 5.10
N LEU A 29 -4.38 12.16 5.11
CA LEU A 29 -3.77 11.63 3.89
C LEU A 29 -4.32 10.22 3.61
N GLU A 30 -4.58 9.93 2.35
CA GLU A 30 -5.02 8.60 1.89
C GLU A 30 -3.92 7.52 2.07
N TYR A 31 -2.68 7.98 2.18
CA TYR A 31 -1.51 7.11 2.41
C TYR A 31 -0.77 7.54 3.68
N PRO A 32 -0.16 6.60 4.42
CA PRO A 32 0.61 6.91 5.60
C PRO A 32 1.76 7.89 5.30
N VAL A 33 1.89 8.93 6.11
CA VAL A 33 2.98 9.92 5.98
C VAL A 33 4.35 9.24 5.99
N THR A 34 4.52 8.23 6.85
CA THR A 34 5.75 7.44 6.94
C THR A 34 6.08 6.76 5.61
N ALA A 35 5.09 6.10 4.97
CA ALA A 35 5.29 5.46 3.67
C ALA A 35 5.68 6.47 2.59
N LEU A 36 4.95 7.59 2.50
CA LEU A 36 5.24 8.65 1.52
C LEU A 36 6.65 9.22 1.71
N ARG A 37 7.03 9.51 2.96
CA ARG A 37 8.36 10.03 3.30
C ARG A 37 9.46 9.06 2.90
N GLU A 38 9.35 7.79 3.25
CA GLU A 38 10.35 6.77 2.94
C GLU A 38 10.47 6.52 1.43
N MET A 39 9.34 6.49 0.69
CA MET A 39 9.37 6.39 -0.77
C MET A 39 10.14 7.54 -1.43
N LEU A 40 9.89 8.77 -0.98
CA LEU A 40 10.55 9.96 -1.53
C LEU A 40 12.04 9.99 -1.17
N LEU A 41 12.40 9.68 0.07
CA LEU A 41 13.79 9.63 0.51
C LEU A 41 14.56 8.54 -0.24
N ASN A 42 13.98 7.34 -0.38
CA ASN A 42 14.58 6.25 -1.15
C ASN A 42 14.77 6.65 -2.62
N ALA A 43 13.77 7.30 -3.21
CA ALA A 43 13.87 7.77 -4.59
C ALA A 43 14.99 8.79 -4.77
N LEU A 44 15.23 9.68 -3.81
CA LEU A 44 16.33 10.65 -3.85
C LEU A 44 17.70 9.99 -3.64
N VAL A 45 17.81 9.15 -2.62
CA VAL A 45 19.09 8.58 -2.19
C VAL A 45 19.60 7.50 -3.15
N HIS A 46 18.69 6.73 -3.75
CA HIS A 46 19.02 5.63 -4.65
C HIS A 46 18.93 5.96 -6.15
N ARG A 47 18.46 7.16 -6.52
CA ARG A 47 18.36 7.57 -7.92
C ARG A 47 19.71 7.58 -8.61
N ASN A 48 19.73 7.12 -9.88
CA ASN A 48 20.82 7.44 -10.79
C ASN A 48 20.58 8.82 -11.42
N TYR A 49 21.32 9.83 -10.98
CA TYR A 49 21.17 11.22 -11.42
C TYR A 49 21.60 11.50 -12.86
N MET A 50 22.30 10.55 -13.50
CA MET A 50 22.64 10.63 -14.93
C MET A 50 21.47 10.22 -15.83
N GLY A 51 20.43 9.62 -15.28
CA GLY A 51 19.26 9.17 -16.01
C GLY A 51 18.04 10.05 -15.84
N ALA A 52 16.86 9.51 -16.19
CA ALA A 52 15.58 10.21 -16.15
C ALA A 52 15.23 10.73 -14.75
N PRO A 53 14.48 11.84 -14.65
CA PRO A 53 14.04 12.37 -13.35
C PRO A 53 13.11 11.42 -12.63
N THR A 54 13.07 11.54 -11.30
CA THR A 54 12.07 10.85 -10.47
C THR A 54 10.67 11.23 -10.92
N GLN A 55 9.81 10.23 -11.09
CA GLN A 55 8.43 10.42 -11.50
C GLN A 55 7.49 10.04 -10.35
N ILE A 56 6.60 10.96 -9.99
CA ILE A 56 5.51 10.70 -9.07
C ILE A 56 4.23 10.69 -9.89
N ARG A 57 3.47 9.59 -9.83
CA ARG A 57 2.22 9.43 -10.57
C ARG A 57 1.11 9.15 -9.57
N VAL A 58 0.06 9.97 -9.60
CA VAL A 58 -1.12 9.84 -8.77
C VAL A 58 -2.28 9.41 -9.66
N TYR A 59 -2.90 8.30 -9.29
CA TYR A 59 -4.08 7.73 -9.93
C TYR A 59 -5.25 7.70 -8.94
N ASP A 60 -6.44 7.40 -9.42
CA ASP A 60 -7.62 7.33 -8.55
C ASP A 60 -7.49 6.28 -7.45
N ASN A 61 -6.81 5.16 -7.73
CA ASN A 61 -6.68 4.00 -6.83
C ASN A 61 -5.25 3.76 -6.31
N LYS A 62 -4.24 4.46 -6.81
CA LYS A 62 -2.83 4.24 -6.44
C LYS A 62 -1.96 5.48 -6.58
N LEU A 63 -0.86 5.47 -5.84
CA LEU A 63 0.25 6.41 -5.99
C LEU A 63 1.52 5.62 -6.30
N SER A 64 2.31 6.07 -7.25
CA SER A 64 3.59 5.46 -7.58
C SER A 64 4.72 6.47 -7.59
N VAL A 65 5.88 6.03 -7.12
CA VAL A 65 7.15 6.77 -7.22
C VAL A 65 8.14 5.89 -7.96
N TRP A 66 8.58 6.35 -9.11
CA TRP A 66 9.59 5.71 -9.93
C TRP A 66 10.88 6.55 -9.94
N ASN A 67 12.01 5.91 -9.83
CA ASN A 67 13.33 6.55 -10.02
C ASN A 67 14.23 5.70 -10.91
N HIS A 68 15.01 6.37 -11.74
CA HIS A 68 16.01 5.73 -12.59
C HIS A 68 17.12 5.10 -11.76
N GLY A 69 17.49 3.86 -12.12
CA GLY A 69 18.51 3.04 -11.47
C GLY A 69 17.93 1.74 -10.92
N SER A 70 18.53 0.62 -11.28
CA SER A 70 18.22 -0.71 -10.77
C SER A 70 18.65 -0.87 -9.32
N LEU A 71 18.21 -1.95 -8.69
CA LEU A 71 18.70 -2.35 -7.37
C LEU A 71 20.22 -2.55 -7.37
N PRO A 72 20.90 -2.29 -6.24
CA PRO A 72 22.32 -2.61 -6.10
C PRO A 72 22.59 -4.10 -6.33
N GLU A 73 23.77 -4.42 -6.86
CA GLU A 73 24.18 -5.81 -7.06
C GLU A 73 24.08 -6.61 -5.74
N GLY A 74 23.51 -7.80 -5.81
CA GLY A 74 23.29 -8.67 -4.65
C GLY A 74 22.06 -8.36 -3.81
N ILE A 75 21.33 -7.29 -4.10
CA ILE A 75 20.02 -6.99 -3.51
C ILE A 75 18.91 -7.45 -4.47
N THR A 76 18.06 -8.34 -3.99
CA THR A 76 16.87 -8.82 -4.71
C THR A 76 15.60 -8.26 -4.08
N LEU A 77 14.50 -8.25 -4.82
CA LEU A 77 13.19 -7.78 -4.32
C LEU A 77 12.79 -8.50 -3.02
N ASP A 78 13.03 -9.81 -2.91
CA ASP A 78 12.72 -10.59 -1.71
C ASP A 78 13.54 -10.18 -0.48
N LYS A 79 14.74 -9.62 -0.69
CA LYS A 79 15.58 -9.13 0.40
C LYS A 79 15.17 -7.74 0.88
N LEU A 80 14.48 -6.95 0.06
CA LEU A 80 14.07 -5.60 0.43
C LEU A 80 13.11 -5.56 1.63
N THR A 81 12.29 -6.59 1.80
CA THR A 81 11.34 -6.73 2.91
C THR A 81 11.94 -7.38 4.15
N LYS A 82 13.25 -7.62 4.16
CA LYS A 82 14.00 -8.17 5.28
C LYS A 82 15.10 -7.20 5.71
N PRO A 83 15.59 -7.28 6.94
CA PRO A 83 16.75 -6.49 7.34
C PRO A 83 17.95 -6.74 6.40
N HIS A 84 18.48 -5.69 5.81
CA HIS A 84 19.63 -5.74 4.91
C HIS A 84 20.49 -4.49 5.08
N SER A 85 21.75 -4.61 4.70
CA SER A 85 22.64 -3.45 4.66
C SER A 85 22.19 -2.47 3.58
N SER A 86 22.21 -1.17 3.90
CA SER A 86 21.89 -0.12 2.93
C SER A 86 23.12 0.22 2.10
N TYR A 87 22.93 0.21 0.78
CA TYR A 87 23.96 0.60 -0.19
C TYR A 87 23.44 1.80 -1.00
N PRO A 88 23.48 3.03 -0.43
CA PRO A 88 22.96 4.19 -1.12
C PRO A 88 23.78 4.48 -2.38
N ARG A 89 23.12 4.70 -3.51
CA ARG A 89 23.78 5.14 -4.75
C ARG A 89 24.41 6.52 -4.61
N ASN A 90 23.83 7.36 -3.76
CA ASN A 90 24.29 8.71 -3.47
C ASN A 90 24.66 8.86 -1.98
N PRO A 91 25.83 8.36 -1.54
CA PRO A 91 26.18 8.29 -0.11
C PRO A 91 26.29 9.66 0.55
N VAL A 92 26.76 10.68 -0.15
CA VAL A 92 26.83 12.05 0.38
C VAL A 92 25.43 12.61 0.66
N LEU A 93 24.48 12.40 -0.27
CA LEU A 93 23.09 12.81 -0.08
C LEU A 93 22.43 12.04 1.06
N ALA A 94 22.68 10.75 1.13
CA ALA A 94 22.19 9.89 2.20
C ALA A 94 22.68 10.34 3.57
N GLU A 95 23.95 10.66 3.69
CA GLU A 95 24.56 11.20 4.92
C GLU A 95 23.96 12.57 5.28
N ALA A 96 23.74 13.45 4.31
CA ALA A 96 23.09 14.73 4.54
C ALA A 96 21.66 14.56 5.05
N CYS A 97 20.89 13.61 4.47
CA CYS A 97 19.55 13.28 4.94
C CYS A 97 19.56 12.69 6.36
N PHE A 98 20.54 11.85 6.67
CA PHE A 98 20.70 11.28 8.02
C PHE A 98 21.01 12.37 9.06
N ARG A 99 22.01 13.22 8.80
CA ARG A 99 22.35 14.35 9.70
C ARG A 99 21.23 15.37 9.83
N GLY A 100 20.44 15.54 8.78
CA GLY A 100 19.24 16.40 8.80
C GLY A 100 18.04 15.81 9.53
N GLY A 101 18.15 14.58 10.06
CA GLY A 101 17.04 13.89 10.75
C GLY A 101 15.93 13.41 9.82
N TYR A 102 16.20 13.29 8.52
CA TYR A 102 15.25 12.76 7.54
C TYR A 102 15.30 11.23 7.46
N ILE A 103 16.44 10.62 7.76
CA ILE A 103 16.66 9.18 7.82
C ILE A 103 17.05 8.83 9.25
N ASP A 104 16.29 7.92 9.88
CA ASP A 104 16.53 7.53 11.28
C ASP A 104 17.47 6.32 11.37
N SER A 105 17.42 5.42 10.38
CA SER A 105 18.19 4.18 10.37
C SER A 105 18.41 3.69 8.94
N TRP A 106 19.51 2.99 8.74
CA TRP A 106 19.89 2.43 7.46
C TRP A 106 19.25 1.05 7.24
N GLY A 107 18.79 0.78 6.00
CA GLY A 107 18.30 -0.55 5.58
C GLY A 107 16.91 -0.94 6.08
N SER A 108 16.16 -0.04 6.71
CA SER A 108 14.80 -0.30 7.23
C SER A 108 13.69 0.45 6.49
N GLY A 109 14.02 1.31 5.51
CA GLY A 109 13.05 2.19 4.85
C GLY A 109 11.91 1.44 4.17
N ILE A 110 12.22 0.38 3.45
CA ILE A 110 11.21 -0.47 2.79
C ILE A 110 10.29 -1.15 3.81
N MET A 111 10.84 -1.66 4.91
CA MET A 111 10.04 -2.27 5.97
C MET A 111 9.08 -1.24 6.58
N LYS A 112 9.53 0.00 6.81
CA LYS A 112 8.67 1.09 7.30
C LYS A 112 7.52 1.40 6.35
N ILE A 113 7.75 1.34 5.03
CA ILE A 113 6.67 1.49 4.03
C ILE A 113 5.64 0.38 4.20
N VAL A 114 6.10 -0.88 4.23
CA VAL A 114 5.24 -2.06 4.38
C VAL A 114 4.44 -2.00 5.69
N ASP A 115 5.13 -1.80 6.80
CA ASP A 115 4.51 -1.81 8.14
C ASP A 115 3.52 -0.66 8.32
N SER A 116 3.83 0.54 7.79
CA SER A 116 2.90 1.67 7.88
C SER A 116 1.64 1.47 7.01
N CYS A 117 1.77 0.86 5.82
CA CYS A 117 0.61 0.47 5.02
C CYS A 117 -0.24 -0.58 5.73
N LYS A 118 0.39 -1.62 6.28
CA LYS A 118 -0.29 -2.65 7.04
C LYS A 118 -1.02 -2.08 8.26
N PHE A 119 -0.37 -1.20 9.03
CA PHE A 119 -0.97 -0.54 10.18
C PHE A 119 -2.18 0.33 9.80
N ALA A 120 -2.10 1.00 8.64
CA ALA A 120 -3.20 1.80 8.10
C ALA A 120 -4.32 0.96 7.43
N GLY A 121 -4.20 -0.37 7.40
CA GLY A 121 -5.17 -1.25 6.74
C GLY A 121 -5.17 -1.17 5.21
N LEU A 122 -4.11 -0.62 4.63
CA LEU A 122 -3.95 -0.51 3.18
C LEU A 122 -3.41 -1.82 2.58
N PRO A 123 -3.64 -2.05 1.28
CA PRO A 123 -3.00 -3.13 0.55
C PRO A 123 -1.47 -3.07 0.67
N MET A 124 -0.84 -4.23 0.54
CA MET A 124 0.62 -4.32 0.52
C MET A 124 1.19 -3.50 -0.64
N PRO A 125 2.24 -2.70 -0.41
CA PRO A 125 2.91 -1.98 -1.47
C PRO A 125 3.56 -2.93 -2.46
N ILE A 126 3.53 -2.58 -3.75
CA ILE A 126 4.25 -3.32 -4.80
C ILE A 126 5.55 -2.59 -5.09
N MET A 127 6.61 -3.37 -5.19
CA MET A 127 7.96 -2.92 -5.53
C MET A 127 8.49 -3.76 -6.67
N GLU A 128 8.99 -3.11 -7.70
CA GLU A 128 9.52 -3.82 -8.87
C GLU A 128 10.57 -2.98 -9.61
N GLU A 129 11.39 -3.63 -10.41
CA GLU A 129 12.23 -2.98 -11.39
C GLU A 129 11.45 -2.83 -12.69
N ASP A 130 11.39 -1.61 -13.22
CA ASP A 130 10.64 -1.28 -14.44
C ASP A 130 11.39 -0.24 -15.26
N GLY A 131 11.58 -0.53 -16.55
CA GLY A 131 12.15 0.44 -17.50
C GLY A 131 13.54 0.98 -17.12
N GLY A 132 14.40 0.15 -16.51
CA GLY A 132 15.72 0.57 -16.03
C GLY A 132 15.70 1.43 -14.77
N GLY A 133 14.61 1.39 -14.06
CA GLY A 133 14.40 2.06 -12.78
C GLY A 133 13.75 1.15 -11.75
N PHE A 134 13.52 1.72 -10.58
CA PHE A 134 12.83 1.09 -9.46
C PHE A 134 11.55 1.85 -9.16
N ILE A 135 10.45 1.14 -9.00
CA ILE A 135 9.15 1.72 -8.71
C ILE A 135 8.57 1.15 -7.41
N VAL A 136 7.97 2.02 -6.62
CA VAL A 136 7.15 1.65 -5.47
C VAL A 136 5.74 2.16 -5.72
N ARG A 137 4.74 1.29 -5.54
CA ARG A 137 3.30 1.63 -5.65
C ARG A 137 2.62 1.42 -4.33
N LEU A 138 1.91 2.43 -3.88
CA LEU A 138 0.94 2.34 -2.79
C LEU A 138 -0.46 2.32 -3.38
N PHE A 139 -1.36 1.54 -2.78
CA PHE A 139 -2.76 1.44 -3.20
C PHE A 139 -3.66 2.05 -2.15
N LYS A 140 -4.75 2.69 -2.57
CA LYS A 140 -5.80 3.16 -1.68
C LYS A 140 -6.54 1.98 -1.06
N ASP A 141 -7.19 2.22 0.06
CA ASP A 141 -8.14 1.26 0.61
C ASP A 141 -9.38 1.18 -0.28
N GLN A 142 -9.38 0.23 -1.19
CA GLN A 142 -10.52 -0.04 -2.08
C GLN A 142 -11.70 -0.64 -1.33
N TYR A 143 -11.48 -1.06 -0.09
CA TYR A 143 -12.45 -1.73 0.78
C TYR A 143 -12.75 -0.88 2.01
N SER A 144 -12.83 0.45 1.85
CA SER A 144 -13.37 1.33 2.88
C SER A 144 -14.88 1.08 3.03
N LEU A 145 -15.42 1.36 4.22
CA LEU A 145 -16.85 1.20 4.48
C LEU A 145 -17.73 1.95 3.46
N GLU A 146 -17.28 3.13 3.04
CA GLU A 146 -17.99 3.97 2.06
C GLU A 146 -18.02 3.32 0.68
N GLU A 147 -16.88 2.79 0.21
CA GLU A 147 -16.81 2.09 -1.08
C GLU A 147 -17.64 0.79 -1.05
N LEU A 148 -17.52 0.00 0.02
CA LEU A 148 -18.25 -1.27 0.14
C LEU A 148 -19.78 -1.09 0.13
N LYS A 149 -20.30 0.00 0.71
CA LYS A 149 -21.73 0.32 0.65
C LYS A 149 -22.22 0.57 -0.78
N ARG A 150 -21.37 1.06 -1.67
CA ARG A 150 -21.71 1.29 -3.10
C ARG A 150 -21.89 -0.01 -3.88
N PHE A 151 -21.28 -1.11 -3.43
CA PHE A 151 -21.42 -2.42 -4.08
C PHE A 151 -22.75 -3.13 -3.76
N GLY A 152 -23.61 -2.55 -2.92
CA GLY A 152 -24.90 -3.18 -2.55
C GLY A 152 -24.74 -4.46 -1.71
N LEU A 153 -23.62 -4.58 -0.99
CA LEU A 153 -23.30 -5.71 -0.13
C LEU A 153 -24.14 -5.65 1.17
N SER A 154 -24.46 -6.81 1.71
CA SER A 154 -25.07 -6.90 3.05
C SER A 154 -24.08 -6.50 4.14
N ASP A 155 -24.59 -6.10 5.31
CA ASP A 155 -23.74 -5.72 6.46
C ASP A 155 -22.76 -6.83 6.85
N ARG A 156 -23.17 -8.10 6.77
CA ARG A 156 -22.29 -9.25 7.02
C ARG A 156 -21.17 -9.36 6.01
N GLN A 157 -21.47 -9.15 4.73
CA GLN A 157 -20.45 -9.17 3.66
C GLN A 157 -19.48 -8.00 3.84
N ILE A 158 -19.96 -6.81 4.18
CA ILE A 158 -19.12 -5.64 4.48
C ILE A 158 -18.20 -5.93 5.67
N ASP A 159 -18.74 -6.46 6.78
CA ASP A 159 -17.94 -6.84 7.95
C ASP A 159 -16.87 -7.89 7.58
N ALA A 160 -17.25 -8.89 6.78
CA ALA A 160 -16.31 -9.91 6.31
C ALA A 160 -15.16 -9.32 5.48
N VAL A 161 -15.46 -8.42 4.56
CA VAL A 161 -14.42 -7.74 3.76
C VAL A 161 -13.48 -6.95 4.67
N LEU A 162 -14.02 -6.13 5.56
CA LEU A 162 -13.23 -5.31 6.49
C LEU A 162 -12.35 -6.17 7.42
N PHE A 163 -12.85 -7.33 7.84
CA PHE A 163 -12.11 -8.25 8.73
C PHE A 163 -11.02 -9.03 7.98
N PHE A 164 -11.34 -9.61 6.83
CA PHE A 164 -10.42 -10.51 6.14
C PHE A 164 -9.46 -9.82 5.17
N LYS A 165 -9.70 -8.56 4.79
CA LYS A 165 -8.84 -7.83 3.82
C LYS A 165 -7.38 -7.78 4.22
N GLN A 166 -7.07 -7.65 5.50
CA GLN A 166 -5.67 -7.62 5.98
C GLN A 166 -4.98 -8.97 5.82
N LYS A 167 -5.72 -10.06 5.91
CA LYS A 167 -5.22 -11.40 5.67
C LYS A 167 -5.00 -11.68 4.18
N GLY A 168 -5.65 -10.92 3.32
CA GLY A 168 -5.59 -11.05 1.87
C GLY A 168 -6.43 -12.20 1.30
N SER A 169 -7.07 -13.02 2.14
CA SER A 169 -7.88 -14.14 1.69
C SER A 169 -8.80 -14.67 2.80
N VAL A 170 -9.83 -15.41 2.38
CA VAL A 170 -10.76 -16.09 3.27
C VAL A 170 -11.14 -17.46 2.71
N THR A 171 -11.32 -18.45 3.57
CA THR A 171 -11.88 -19.76 3.23
C THR A 171 -13.33 -19.88 3.70
N THR A 172 -14.10 -20.81 3.12
CA THR A 172 -15.47 -21.10 3.55
C THR A 172 -15.52 -21.44 5.04
N ALA A 173 -14.57 -22.25 5.53
CA ALA A 173 -14.51 -22.63 6.94
C ALA A 173 -14.28 -21.44 7.88
N GLU A 174 -13.38 -20.53 7.52
CA GLU A 174 -13.12 -19.31 8.30
C GLU A 174 -14.34 -18.40 8.36
N TYR A 175 -15.06 -18.28 7.24
CA TYR A 175 -16.27 -17.47 7.18
C TYR A 175 -17.39 -18.09 8.05
N VAL A 176 -17.62 -19.42 7.93
CA VAL A 176 -18.57 -20.16 8.78
C VAL A 176 -18.24 -19.97 10.25
N ASN A 177 -16.97 -20.18 10.64
CA ASN A 177 -16.54 -20.07 12.04
C ASN A 177 -16.74 -18.66 12.62
N ARG A 178 -16.61 -17.63 11.80
CA ARG A 178 -16.79 -16.25 12.25
C ARG A 178 -18.25 -15.87 12.45
N TYR A 179 -19.13 -16.30 11.55
CA TYR A 179 -20.52 -15.84 11.52
C TYR A 179 -21.55 -16.88 12.00
N ASP A 180 -21.09 -18.09 12.30
CA ASP A 180 -21.95 -19.21 12.75
C ASP A 180 -23.17 -19.43 11.82
N ILE A 181 -22.93 -19.50 10.52
CA ILE A 181 -23.96 -19.65 9.49
C ILE A 181 -23.70 -20.90 8.64
N ALA A 182 -24.78 -21.41 8.01
CA ALA A 182 -24.70 -22.56 7.13
C ALA A 182 -23.74 -22.33 5.94
N GLU A 183 -23.00 -23.39 5.57
CA GLU A 183 -22.08 -23.34 4.42
C GLU A 183 -22.75 -22.84 3.12
N ARG A 184 -24.02 -23.19 2.90
CA ARG A 184 -24.75 -22.73 1.71
C ARG A 184 -24.86 -21.19 1.69
N THR A 185 -25.18 -20.58 2.83
CA THR A 185 -25.26 -19.12 2.97
C THR A 185 -23.88 -18.48 2.80
N THR A 186 -22.86 -19.11 3.40
CA THR A 186 -21.47 -18.66 3.24
C THR A 186 -21.02 -18.66 1.75
N ARG A 187 -21.33 -19.74 1.03
CA ARG A 187 -20.99 -19.83 -0.41
C ARG A 187 -21.73 -18.76 -1.22
N ASN A 188 -22.99 -18.46 -0.89
CA ASN A 188 -23.72 -17.39 -1.55
C ASN A 188 -23.09 -16.02 -1.28
N ASP A 189 -22.70 -15.74 -0.02
CA ASP A 189 -22.02 -14.49 0.32
C ASP A 189 -20.68 -14.34 -0.40
N LEU A 190 -19.85 -15.39 -0.37
CA LEU A 190 -18.54 -15.39 -1.03
C LEU A 190 -18.66 -15.29 -2.55
N ASN A 191 -19.64 -15.94 -3.18
CA ASN A 191 -19.90 -15.80 -4.61
C ASN A 191 -20.35 -14.39 -4.95
N SER A 192 -21.23 -13.78 -4.14
CA SER A 192 -21.62 -12.38 -4.32
C SER A 192 -20.41 -11.43 -4.27
N LEU A 193 -19.43 -11.68 -3.38
CA LEU A 193 -18.18 -10.92 -3.33
C LEU A 193 -17.29 -11.17 -4.56
N VAL A 194 -17.34 -12.36 -5.14
CA VAL A 194 -16.66 -12.68 -6.42
C VAL A 194 -17.33 -11.95 -7.59
N ASP A 195 -18.67 -11.97 -7.67
CA ASP A 195 -19.44 -11.29 -8.72
C ASP A 195 -19.19 -9.77 -8.69
N ASN A 196 -19.04 -9.20 -7.50
CA ASN A 196 -18.66 -7.79 -7.29
C ASN A 196 -17.16 -7.52 -7.46
N LYS A 197 -16.35 -8.50 -7.87
CA LYS A 197 -14.89 -8.39 -8.07
C LYS A 197 -14.11 -7.96 -6.82
N VAL A 198 -14.66 -8.17 -5.65
CA VAL A 198 -13.99 -8.00 -4.35
C VAL A 198 -13.06 -9.17 -4.09
N LEU A 199 -13.48 -10.37 -4.47
CA LEU A 199 -12.72 -11.60 -4.34
C LEU A 199 -12.56 -12.29 -5.69
N ILE A 200 -11.50 -13.09 -5.82
CA ILE A 200 -11.38 -14.13 -6.84
C ILE A 200 -11.30 -15.49 -6.15
N ARG A 201 -11.89 -16.49 -6.77
CA ARG A 201 -11.84 -17.85 -6.26
C ARG A 201 -10.63 -18.57 -6.84
N GLU A 202 -9.77 -19.09 -5.97
CA GLU A 202 -8.63 -19.93 -6.31
C GLU A 202 -8.86 -21.37 -5.80
N GLY A 203 -8.56 -22.36 -6.64
CA GLY A 203 -8.71 -23.79 -6.33
C GLY A 203 -10.11 -24.35 -6.59
N GLU A 204 -10.19 -25.69 -6.56
CA GLU A 204 -11.42 -26.44 -6.83
C GLU A 204 -12.04 -26.98 -5.53
N THR A 205 -13.39 -27.04 -5.54
CA THR A 205 -14.25 -27.66 -4.50
C THR A 205 -13.97 -27.27 -3.04
N ASN A 206 -13.65 -28.21 -2.16
CA ASN A 206 -13.61 -28.00 -0.69
C ASN A 206 -12.37 -27.28 -0.18
N THR A 207 -11.35 -27.12 -1.01
CA THR A 207 -10.11 -26.36 -0.69
C THR A 207 -10.09 -24.96 -1.31
N ALA A 208 -11.21 -24.53 -1.88
CA ALA A 208 -11.29 -23.22 -2.50
C ALA A 208 -10.96 -22.10 -1.50
N LYS A 209 -10.04 -21.24 -1.92
CA LYS A 209 -9.64 -20.03 -1.22
C LYS A 209 -10.14 -18.83 -2.00
N TYR A 210 -10.69 -17.87 -1.31
CA TYR A 210 -11.16 -16.62 -1.89
C TYR A 210 -10.13 -15.53 -1.57
N VAL A 211 -9.50 -14.97 -2.60
CA VAL A 211 -8.39 -14.01 -2.49
C VAL A 211 -8.89 -12.63 -2.85
N PHE A 212 -8.50 -11.63 -2.07
CA PHE A 212 -8.88 -10.24 -2.34
C PHE A 212 -8.23 -9.71 -3.61
N VAL A 213 -9.03 -9.05 -4.44
CA VAL A 213 -8.56 -8.41 -5.67
C VAL A 213 -8.06 -7.01 -5.31
N PHE A 214 -6.76 -6.83 -5.25
CA PHE A 214 -6.19 -5.50 -5.21
C PHE A 214 -5.88 -5.10 -6.66
N ASN A 215 -6.70 -4.21 -7.23
CA ASN A 215 -6.50 -3.73 -8.61
C ASN A 215 -5.13 -3.05 -8.71
N SER A 216 -4.22 -3.72 -9.39
CA SER A 216 -2.86 -3.23 -9.70
C SER A 216 -2.87 -2.09 -10.72
#